data_7ea16439a5e9d962658a526253c200fa
#
_entry.id   7ea16439a5e9d962658a526253c200fa
#
_cell.length_a   1.000
_cell.length_b   1.000
_cell.length_c   1.000
_cell.angle_alpha   90.00
_cell.angle_beta   90.00
_cell.angle_gamma   90.00
#
_symmetry.space_group_name_H-M   'P 1'
#
loop_
_entity.id
_entity.type
_entity.pdbx_description
1 polymer ?
#
loop_
_entity_poly.entity_id
_entity_poly.type
_entity_poly.pdbx_seq_one_letter_code
_entity_poly.pdbx_strand_id
1 'polypeptide(L)'
;MVGLVSIGLLAALNRHFHAALLLVGTAVAMKATAVIAAPFIVWMMLHYYAPKGSSKWRSLFVFVLSGLTALVEIIAAVALITWISGTSWGWLSQVSGNSKVINPLAGPTLATDVIFPAVQIFMPDASYNAILAVLRSIAMVCMLIGLVAVWWLCRKDDRDAVMGTAAAYQVAFVFNAVTLPWYYASIFTLMGTFRPPLWLIKFASGVALFIGVSFSGDGNHQLYNWFWVIGMIVVAWFAIQWIFEGVPKKRQPEHAG
;
A
#
# COMPACT_ATOMS: atom_id res chain seq x y z
N MET A 1 7.58 10.94 0.42
CA MET A 1 7.60 9.48 0.31
C MET A 1 7.02 9.00 -1.03
N VAL A 2 5.71 9.20 -1.32
CA VAL A 2 5.06 8.63 -2.53
C VAL A 2 5.81 8.97 -3.82
N GLY A 3 6.11 10.25 -4.06
CA GLY A 3 6.86 10.68 -5.25
C GLY A 3 8.25 10.01 -5.38
N LEU A 4 8.98 9.86 -4.25
CA LEU A 4 10.28 9.19 -4.26
C LEU A 4 10.17 7.71 -4.64
N VAL A 5 9.15 7.00 -4.14
CA VAL A 5 8.89 5.61 -4.52
C VAL A 5 8.54 5.51 -6.01
N SER A 6 7.66 6.40 -6.51
CA SER A 6 7.27 6.41 -7.93
C SER A 6 8.46 6.70 -8.86
N ILE A 7 9.29 7.69 -8.52
CA ILE A 7 10.52 8.00 -9.28
C ILE A 7 11.52 6.84 -9.14
N GLY A 8 11.62 6.22 -7.97
CA GLY A 8 12.46 5.04 -7.77
C GLY A 8 12.05 3.87 -8.66
N LEU A 9 10.75 3.56 -8.73
CA LEU A 9 10.25 2.52 -9.64
C LEU A 9 10.49 2.89 -11.12
N LEU A 10 10.32 4.15 -11.49
CA LEU A 10 10.64 4.63 -12.84
C LEU A 10 12.14 4.48 -13.15
N ALA A 11 13.01 4.81 -12.20
CA ALA A 11 14.47 4.59 -12.34
C ALA A 11 14.79 3.10 -12.50
N ALA A 12 14.13 2.20 -11.75
CA ALA A 12 14.30 0.76 -11.88
C ALA A 12 13.84 0.25 -13.25
N LEU A 13 12.72 0.74 -13.78
CA LEU A 13 12.25 0.44 -15.14
C LEU A 13 13.26 0.87 -16.21
N ASN A 14 13.98 1.98 -15.98
CA ASN A 14 15.07 2.47 -16.83
C ASN A 14 16.43 1.83 -16.51
N ARG A 15 16.47 0.76 -15.69
CA ARG A 15 17.70 0.02 -15.32
C ARG A 15 18.68 0.78 -14.41
N HIS A 16 18.28 1.89 -13.85
CA HIS A 16 19.08 2.65 -12.87
C HIS A 16 18.80 2.14 -11.45
N PHE A 17 19.13 0.87 -11.18
CA PHE A 17 18.75 0.17 -9.96
C PHE A 17 19.31 0.79 -8.68
N HIS A 18 20.57 1.23 -8.70
CA HIS A 18 21.17 1.91 -7.55
C HIS A 18 20.44 3.22 -7.19
N ALA A 19 20.16 4.04 -8.21
CA ALA A 19 19.35 5.25 -7.99
C ALA A 19 17.96 4.92 -7.48
N ALA A 20 17.34 3.86 -8.00
CA ALA A 20 16.03 3.38 -7.54
C ALA A 20 16.04 3.00 -6.06
N LEU A 21 17.03 2.22 -5.62
CA LEU A 21 17.16 1.75 -4.24
C LEU A 21 17.50 2.90 -3.28
N LEU A 22 18.33 3.84 -3.68
CA LEU A 22 18.64 5.04 -2.88
C LEU A 22 17.43 5.95 -2.73
N LEU A 23 16.61 6.13 -3.80
CA LEU A 23 15.35 6.89 -3.74
C LEU A 23 14.34 6.21 -2.82
N VAL A 24 14.20 4.88 -2.92
CA VAL A 24 13.33 4.11 -2.01
C VAL A 24 13.87 4.18 -0.58
N GLY A 25 15.17 4.06 -0.36
CA GLY A 25 15.80 4.20 0.96
C GLY A 25 15.55 5.58 1.58
N THR A 26 15.66 6.64 0.77
CA THR A 26 15.28 8.01 1.18
C THR A 26 13.79 8.09 1.56
N ALA A 27 12.92 7.43 0.80
CA ALA A 27 11.51 7.36 1.11
C ALA A 27 11.24 6.57 2.40
N VAL A 28 12.02 5.51 2.69
CA VAL A 28 11.96 4.72 3.93
C VAL A 28 12.32 5.57 5.15
N ALA A 29 13.33 6.44 5.04
CA ALA A 29 13.68 7.38 6.11
C ALA A 29 12.53 8.34 6.45
N MET A 30 11.68 8.67 5.47
CA MET A 30 10.46 9.48 5.71
C MET A 30 9.30 8.66 6.25
N LYS A 31 9.15 7.41 5.78
CA LYS A 31 8.07 6.50 6.17
C LYS A 31 8.43 5.05 5.87
N ALA A 32 8.50 4.22 6.90
CA ALA A 32 8.91 2.82 6.82
C ALA A 32 8.17 1.99 5.75
N THR A 33 6.88 2.28 5.49
CA THR A 33 6.09 1.55 4.48
C THR A 33 6.63 1.67 3.06
N ALA A 34 7.52 2.64 2.77
CA ALA A 34 8.16 2.74 1.46
C ALA A 34 9.02 1.50 1.12
N VAL A 35 9.50 0.76 2.12
CA VAL A 35 10.28 -0.47 1.93
C VAL A 35 9.53 -1.54 1.14
N ILE A 36 8.19 -1.50 1.11
CA ILE A 36 7.34 -2.44 0.35
C ILE A 36 7.72 -2.49 -1.13
N ALA A 37 8.24 -1.40 -1.71
CA ALA A 37 8.67 -1.38 -3.12
C ALA A 37 9.99 -2.15 -3.38
N ALA A 38 10.86 -2.26 -2.38
CA ALA A 38 12.20 -2.81 -2.56
C ALA A 38 12.23 -4.27 -3.06
N PRO A 39 11.44 -5.22 -2.53
CA PRO A 39 11.41 -6.59 -3.03
C PRO A 39 11.00 -6.72 -4.49
N PHE A 40 10.22 -5.78 -5.02
CA PHE A 40 9.83 -5.76 -6.43
C PHE A 40 10.93 -5.21 -7.33
N ILE A 41 11.74 -4.26 -6.85
CA ILE A 41 12.95 -3.82 -7.55
C ILE A 41 13.96 -4.97 -7.64
N VAL A 42 14.07 -5.81 -6.61
CA VAL A 42 14.91 -7.03 -6.66
C VAL A 42 14.47 -7.98 -7.76
N TRP A 43 13.14 -8.15 -8.02
CA TRP A 43 12.65 -8.90 -9.17
C TRP A 43 13.08 -8.27 -10.51
N MET A 44 13.01 -6.93 -10.65
CA MET A 44 13.47 -6.24 -11.86
C MET A 44 14.97 -6.42 -12.09
N MET A 45 15.77 -6.37 -11.02
CA MET A 45 17.21 -6.65 -11.07
C MET A 45 17.47 -8.09 -11.51
N LEU A 46 16.72 -9.06 -10.96
CA LEU A 46 16.85 -10.47 -11.35
C LEU A 46 16.54 -10.66 -12.83
N HIS A 47 15.45 -10.06 -13.36
CA HIS A 47 15.10 -10.17 -14.77
C HIS A 47 16.17 -9.60 -15.70
N TYR A 48 16.83 -8.53 -15.27
CA TYR A 48 17.86 -7.87 -16.03
C TYR A 48 19.19 -8.63 -16.02
N TYR A 49 19.70 -9.03 -14.85
CA TYR A 49 21.03 -9.65 -14.69
C TYR A 49 21.02 -11.16 -14.90
N ALA A 50 19.87 -11.83 -14.75
CA ALA A 50 19.67 -13.25 -15.02
C ALA A 50 18.41 -13.49 -15.85
N PRO A 51 18.42 -13.13 -17.16
CA PRO A 51 17.27 -13.28 -18.04
C PRO A 51 16.85 -14.74 -18.19
N LYS A 52 15.65 -14.95 -18.74
CA LYS A 52 15.08 -16.28 -19.00
C LYS A 52 16.09 -17.15 -19.78
N GLY A 53 16.34 -18.36 -19.28
CA GLY A 53 17.37 -19.26 -19.85
C GLY A 53 18.69 -19.27 -19.06
N SER A 54 18.88 -18.38 -18.09
CA SER A 54 20.03 -18.45 -17.17
C SER A 54 19.97 -19.72 -16.31
N SER A 55 21.14 -20.22 -15.91
CA SER A 55 21.20 -21.37 -14.99
C SER A 55 20.56 -21.05 -13.65
N LYS A 56 19.99 -22.04 -12.96
CA LYS A 56 19.37 -21.89 -11.65
C LYS A 56 20.33 -21.28 -10.62
N TRP A 57 21.61 -21.69 -10.65
CA TRP A 57 22.65 -21.18 -9.76
C TRP A 57 22.94 -19.68 -10.02
N ARG A 58 23.01 -19.27 -11.30
CA ARG A 58 23.16 -17.86 -11.65
C ARG A 58 21.98 -17.04 -11.16
N SER A 59 20.75 -17.52 -11.39
CA SER A 59 19.53 -16.82 -10.96
C SER A 59 19.49 -16.70 -9.43
N LEU A 60 19.82 -17.75 -8.70
CA LEU A 60 19.89 -17.71 -7.23
C LEU A 60 20.98 -16.73 -6.75
N PHE A 61 22.15 -16.77 -7.34
CA PHE A 61 23.27 -15.87 -6.98
C PHE A 61 22.87 -14.42 -7.22
N VAL A 62 22.32 -14.11 -8.40
CA VAL A 62 21.85 -12.76 -8.75
C VAL A 62 20.75 -12.30 -7.80
N PHE A 63 19.79 -13.18 -7.49
CA PHE A 63 18.71 -12.86 -6.55
C PHE A 63 19.24 -12.49 -5.17
N VAL A 64 20.14 -13.31 -4.61
CA VAL A 64 20.76 -13.06 -3.29
C VAL A 64 21.57 -11.76 -3.32
N LEU A 65 22.40 -11.56 -4.35
CA LEU A 65 23.21 -10.35 -4.50
C LEU A 65 22.34 -9.10 -4.63
N SER A 66 21.30 -9.16 -5.45
CA SER A 66 20.34 -8.04 -5.60
C SER A 66 19.61 -7.72 -4.30
N GLY A 67 19.21 -8.76 -3.54
CA GLY A 67 18.60 -8.57 -2.22
C GLY A 67 19.56 -7.93 -1.22
N LEU A 68 20.82 -8.37 -1.18
CA LEU A 68 21.87 -7.77 -0.33
C LEU A 68 22.16 -6.32 -0.74
N THR A 69 22.27 -6.04 -2.03
CA THR A 69 22.45 -4.68 -2.55
C THR A 69 21.29 -3.79 -2.11
N ALA A 70 20.05 -4.24 -2.28
CA ALA A 70 18.87 -3.49 -1.86
C ALA A 70 18.88 -3.20 -0.35
N LEU A 71 19.22 -4.20 0.47
CA LEU A 71 19.32 -4.05 1.91
C LEU A 71 20.37 -3.01 2.31
N VAL A 72 21.60 -3.15 1.76
CA VAL A 72 22.72 -2.26 2.09
C VAL A 72 22.44 -0.82 1.66
N GLU A 73 21.94 -0.61 0.44
CA GLU A 73 21.67 0.73 -0.07
C GLU A 73 20.52 1.44 0.66
N ILE A 74 19.46 0.72 1.00
CA ILE A 74 18.37 1.27 1.78
C ILE A 74 18.84 1.63 3.19
N ILE A 75 19.58 0.74 3.85
CA ILE A 75 20.15 1.04 5.18
C ILE A 75 21.11 2.23 5.11
N ALA A 76 21.98 2.30 4.10
CA ALA A 76 22.90 3.41 3.92
C ALA A 76 22.17 4.74 3.70
N ALA A 77 21.12 4.75 2.87
CA ALA A 77 20.30 5.94 2.65
C ALA A 77 19.57 6.39 3.93
N VAL A 78 18.98 5.47 4.67
CA VAL A 78 18.33 5.75 5.96
C VAL A 78 19.33 6.29 6.97
N ALA A 79 20.50 5.66 7.08
CA ALA A 79 21.57 6.08 8.00
C ALA A 79 22.10 7.48 7.64
N LEU A 80 22.32 7.74 6.36
CA LEU A 80 22.79 9.04 5.87
C LEU A 80 21.79 10.15 6.20
N ILE A 81 20.51 9.93 5.94
CA ILE A 81 19.46 10.91 6.22
C ILE A 81 19.29 11.12 7.73
N THR A 82 19.31 10.05 8.52
CA THR A 82 19.28 10.15 9.99
C THR A 82 20.45 10.97 10.51
N TRP A 83 21.65 10.76 9.95
CA TRP A 83 22.85 11.51 10.33
C TRP A 83 22.76 12.99 9.91
N ILE A 84 22.39 13.29 8.65
CA ILE A 84 22.28 14.66 8.15
C ILE A 84 21.21 15.46 8.89
N SER A 85 20.09 14.80 9.23
CA SER A 85 18.99 15.46 9.95
C SER A 85 19.29 15.72 11.44
N GLY A 86 20.40 15.21 11.96
CA GLY A 86 20.77 15.33 13.37
C GLY A 86 19.82 14.59 14.33
N THR A 87 18.92 13.75 13.79
CA THR A 87 17.97 12.98 14.61
C THR A 87 18.66 11.76 15.24
N SER A 88 18.24 11.39 16.45
CA SER A 88 18.67 10.13 17.06
C SER A 88 17.93 8.93 16.46
N TRP A 89 18.49 7.72 16.59
CA TRP A 89 17.85 6.47 16.18
C TRP A 89 16.56 6.14 16.97
N GLY A 90 16.20 6.95 17.97
CA GLY A 90 14.99 6.80 18.77
C GLY A 90 13.70 6.83 17.96
N TRP A 91 13.70 7.37 16.73
CA TRP A 91 12.53 7.33 15.84
C TRP A 91 12.09 5.91 15.47
N LEU A 92 13.00 4.92 15.52
CA LEU A 92 12.66 3.51 15.27
C LEU A 92 11.65 2.97 16.29
N SER A 93 11.75 3.39 17.54
CA SER A 93 10.80 2.99 18.58
C SER A 93 9.40 3.59 18.38
N GLN A 94 9.31 4.75 17.73
CA GLN A 94 8.03 5.40 17.42
C GLN A 94 7.23 4.65 16.34
N VAL A 95 7.91 3.90 15.45
CA VAL A 95 7.24 3.08 14.43
C VAL A 95 6.31 2.04 15.08
N SER A 96 6.74 1.43 16.19
CA SER A 96 5.91 0.48 16.95
C SER A 96 4.84 1.17 17.81
N GLY A 97 5.08 2.40 18.28
CA GLY A 97 4.14 3.18 19.08
C GLY A 97 2.85 3.56 18.35
N ASN A 98 2.96 3.88 17.06
CA ASN A 98 1.82 4.28 16.24
C ASN A 98 0.76 3.17 16.06
N SER A 99 1.09 1.91 16.28
CA SER A 99 0.15 0.78 16.17
C SER A 99 -0.91 0.78 17.28
N LYS A 100 -0.74 1.58 18.34
CA LYS A 100 -1.68 1.67 19.47
C LYS A 100 -2.87 2.60 19.20
N VAL A 101 -2.76 3.48 18.22
CA VAL A 101 -3.83 4.43 17.86
C VAL A 101 -5.03 3.67 17.30
N ILE A 102 -6.24 3.98 17.79
CA ILE A 102 -7.48 3.48 17.20
C ILE A 102 -7.79 4.34 15.97
N ASN A 103 -7.83 3.72 14.81
CA ASN A 103 -8.09 4.40 13.55
C ASN A 103 -9.35 3.81 12.89
N PRO A 104 -10.41 4.60 12.64
CA PRO A 104 -11.69 4.11 12.15
C PRO A 104 -11.64 3.53 10.73
N LEU A 105 -10.60 3.84 9.94
CA LEU A 105 -10.42 3.29 8.59
C LEU A 105 -9.53 2.05 8.55
N ALA A 106 -8.96 1.65 9.69
CA ALA A 106 -8.12 0.46 9.75
C ALA A 106 -8.99 -0.80 9.75
N GLY A 107 -8.64 -1.79 8.91
CA GLY A 107 -9.38 -3.04 8.80
C GLY A 107 -9.63 -3.74 10.14
N PRO A 108 -8.63 -3.88 11.03
CA PRO A 108 -8.86 -4.45 12.37
C PRO A 108 -9.84 -3.68 13.23
N THR A 109 -9.87 -2.34 13.14
CA THR A 109 -10.83 -1.50 13.88
C THR A 109 -12.24 -1.71 13.33
N LEU A 110 -12.41 -1.63 12.00
CA LEU A 110 -13.71 -1.89 11.35
C LEU A 110 -14.25 -3.29 11.69
N ALA A 111 -13.40 -4.30 11.67
CA ALA A 111 -13.78 -5.65 12.07
C ALA A 111 -14.19 -5.71 13.55
N THR A 112 -13.49 -4.99 14.44
CA THR A 112 -13.86 -4.90 15.86
C THR A 112 -15.21 -4.24 16.03
N ASP A 113 -15.47 -3.12 15.34
CA ASP A 113 -16.72 -2.36 15.43
C ASP A 113 -17.93 -3.21 15.01
N VAL A 114 -17.74 -4.12 14.04
CA VAL A 114 -18.80 -5.06 13.62
C VAL A 114 -18.97 -6.23 14.60
N ILE A 115 -17.88 -6.79 15.11
CA ILE A 115 -17.90 -8.01 15.92
C ILE A 115 -18.24 -7.69 17.38
N PHE A 116 -17.77 -6.58 17.93
CA PHE A 116 -17.89 -6.25 19.34
C PHE A 116 -19.35 -6.22 19.86
N PRO A 117 -20.34 -5.59 19.17
CA PRO A 117 -21.72 -5.61 19.63
C PRO A 117 -22.30 -7.04 19.71
N ALA A 118 -21.92 -7.91 18.77
CA ALA A 118 -22.37 -9.29 18.80
C ALA A 118 -21.74 -10.09 19.96
N VAL A 119 -20.45 -9.83 20.25
CA VAL A 119 -19.78 -10.47 21.39
C VAL A 119 -20.38 -10.02 22.71
N GLN A 120 -20.74 -8.76 22.87
CA GLN A 120 -21.38 -8.23 24.08
C GLN A 120 -22.72 -8.89 24.42
N ILE A 121 -23.45 -9.41 23.43
CA ILE A 121 -24.70 -10.15 23.68
C ILE A 121 -24.43 -11.43 24.51
N PHE A 122 -23.31 -12.11 24.27
CA PHE A 122 -22.94 -13.36 24.92
C PHE A 122 -21.96 -13.17 26.08
N MET A 123 -21.18 -12.08 26.07
CA MET A 123 -20.14 -11.74 27.04
C MET A 123 -20.22 -10.25 27.37
N PRO A 124 -21.13 -9.82 28.28
CA PRO A 124 -21.34 -8.40 28.59
C PRO A 124 -20.09 -7.67 29.09
N ASP A 125 -19.19 -8.38 29.74
CA ASP A 125 -17.93 -7.82 30.32
C ASP A 125 -16.77 -7.82 29.30
N ALA A 126 -17.02 -8.16 28.02
CA ALA A 126 -15.99 -8.19 27.01
C ALA A 126 -15.38 -6.79 26.79
N SER A 127 -14.04 -6.73 26.78
CA SER A 127 -13.32 -5.48 26.52
C SER A 127 -13.11 -5.27 25.02
N TYR A 128 -13.52 -4.10 24.51
CA TYR A 128 -13.23 -3.67 23.13
C TYR A 128 -11.75 -3.77 22.78
N ASN A 129 -10.88 -3.28 23.68
CA ASN A 129 -9.43 -3.28 23.45
C ASN A 129 -8.84 -4.69 23.39
N ALA A 130 -9.39 -5.64 24.13
CA ALA A 130 -8.95 -7.03 24.09
C ALA A 130 -9.27 -7.67 22.72
N ILE A 131 -10.50 -7.47 22.23
CA ILE A 131 -10.91 -7.95 20.89
C ILE A 131 -10.08 -7.29 19.80
N LEU A 132 -9.91 -5.97 19.86
CA LEU A 132 -9.09 -5.22 18.90
C LEU A 132 -7.64 -5.71 18.90
N ALA A 133 -7.04 -6.04 20.03
CA ALA A 133 -5.68 -6.56 20.11
C ALA A 133 -5.55 -7.92 19.39
N VAL A 134 -6.51 -8.81 19.57
CA VAL A 134 -6.56 -10.10 18.87
C VAL A 134 -6.70 -9.89 17.35
N LEU A 135 -7.65 -9.04 16.92
CA LEU A 135 -7.87 -8.76 15.51
C LEU A 135 -6.67 -8.08 14.84
N ARG A 136 -5.94 -7.21 15.56
CA ARG A 136 -4.68 -6.64 15.08
C ARG A 136 -3.61 -7.69 14.86
N SER A 137 -3.51 -8.67 15.75
CA SER A 137 -2.55 -9.77 15.63
C SER A 137 -2.87 -10.66 14.42
N ILE A 138 -4.15 -11.01 14.23
CA ILE A 138 -4.63 -11.75 13.06
C ILE A 138 -4.35 -10.96 11.77
N ALA A 139 -4.71 -9.68 11.75
CA ALA A 139 -4.49 -8.81 10.60
C ALA A 139 -3.00 -8.69 10.23
N MET A 140 -2.10 -8.62 11.23
CA MET A 140 -0.65 -8.62 10.98
C MET A 140 -0.20 -9.91 10.28
N VAL A 141 -0.67 -11.07 10.72
CA VAL A 141 -0.36 -12.35 10.07
C VAL A 141 -0.91 -12.39 8.65
N CYS A 142 -2.17 -11.97 8.46
CA CYS A 142 -2.78 -11.87 7.12
C CYS A 142 -2.02 -10.90 6.21
N MET A 143 -1.56 -9.77 6.75
CA MET A 143 -0.74 -8.81 6.02
C MET A 143 0.57 -9.45 5.55
N LEU A 144 1.30 -10.13 6.42
CA LEU A 144 2.57 -10.78 6.07
C LEU A 144 2.37 -11.86 5.00
N ILE A 145 1.36 -12.72 5.17
CA ILE A 145 1.01 -13.73 4.18
C ILE A 145 0.65 -13.08 2.84
N GLY A 146 -0.19 -12.04 2.87
CA GLY A 146 -0.61 -11.31 1.68
C GLY A 146 0.55 -10.62 0.96
N LEU A 147 1.48 -10.01 1.69
CA LEU A 147 2.67 -9.38 1.13
C LEU A 147 3.58 -10.41 0.43
N VAL A 148 3.82 -11.55 1.08
CA VAL A 148 4.61 -12.65 0.49
C VAL A 148 3.91 -13.24 -0.74
N ALA A 149 2.59 -13.44 -0.67
CA ALA A 149 1.81 -13.95 -1.79
C ALA A 149 1.86 -13.01 -3.00
N VAL A 150 1.62 -11.71 -2.80
CA VAL A 150 1.68 -10.70 -3.88
C VAL A 150 3.10 -10.63 -4.47
N TRP A 151 4.12 -10.59 -3.62
CA TRP A 151 5.51 -10.57 -4.06
C TRP A 151 5.85 -11.79 -4.93
N TRP A 152 5.37 -12.98 -4.54
CA TRP A 152 5.61 -14.21 -5.30
C TRP A 152 4.80 -14.28 -6.60
N LEU A 153 3.56 -13.82 -6.60
CA LEU A 153 2.68 -13.85 -7.78
C LEU A 153 3.10 -12.83 -8.83
N CYS A 154 3.56 -11.64 -8.41
CA CYS A 154 3.92 -10.53 -9.27
C CYS A 154 5.43 -10.52 -9.62
N ARG A 155 5.98 -11.68 -10.04
CA ARG A 155 7.41 -11.87 -10.30
C ARG A 155 7.75 -12.13 -11.76
N LYS A 156 6.80 -12.04 -12.70
CA LYS A 156 7.01 -12.56 -14.06
C LYS A 156 7.79 -11.59 -14.95
N ASP A 157 7.56 -10.29 -14.79
CA ASP A 157 8.19 -9.23 -15.54
C ASP A 157 8.17 -7.91 -14.76
N ASP A 158 8.75 -6.86 -15.35
CA ASP A 158 8.86 -5.55 -14.69
C ASP A 158 7.50 -4.88 -14.48
N ARG A 159 6.54 -5.11 -15.38
CA ARG A 159 5.19 -4.57 -15.23
C ARG A 159 4.47 -5.26 -14.07
N ASP A 160 4.59 -6.57 -13.96
CA ASP A 160 4.09 -7.32 -12.81
C ASP A 160 4.71 -6.81 -11.50
N ALA A 161 6.01 -6.48 -11.49
CA ALA A 161 6.68 -5.94 -10.31
C ALA A 161 6.08 -4.58 -9.87
N VAL A 162 5.76 -3.68 -10.81
CA VAL A 162 5.10 -2.40 -10.48
C VAL A 162 3.67 -2.62 -10.00
N MET A 163 2.90 -3.50 -10.68
CA MET A 163 1.55 -3.88 -10.25
C MET A 163 1.58 -4.55 -8.87
N GLY A 164 2.56 -5.42 -8.63
CA GLY A 164 2.79 -6.06 -7.36
C GLY A 164 3.08 -5.06 -6.24
N THR A 165 3.85 -4.01 -6.52
CA THR A 165 4.07 -2.93 -5.56
C THR A 165 2.75 -2.26 -5.16
N ALA A 166 1.90 -1.92 -6.12
CA ALA A 166 0.58 -1.32 -5.84
C ALA A 166 -0.32 -2.28 -5.04
N ALA A 167 -0.36 -3.56 -5.44
CA ALA A 167 -1.13 -4.59 -4.72
C ALA A 167 -0.61 -4.83 -3.31
N ALA A 168 0.71 -4.82 -3.10
CA ALA A 168 1.32 -4.95 -1.78
C ALA A 168 1.00 -3.76 -0.87
N TYR A 169 0.98 -2.53 -1.40
CA TYR A 169 0.46 -1.37 -0.66
C TYR A 169 -1.00 -1.55 -0.29
N GLN A 170 -1.85 -2.06 -1.19
CA GLN A 170 -3.26 -2.32 -0.89
C GLN A 170 -3.40 -3.34 0.25
N VAL A 171 -2.65 -4.45 0.20
CA VAL A 171 -2.62 -5.45 1.28
C VAL A 171 -2.19 -4.81 2.60
N ALA A 172 -1.09 -4.05 2.59
CA ALA A 172 -0.61 -3.38 3.79
C ALA A 172 -1.66 -2.42 4.38
N PHE A 173 -2.35 -1.63 3.55
CA PHE A 173 -3.32 -0.65 4.05
C PHE A 173 -4.62 -1.27 4.54
N VAL A 174 -5.03 -2.41 4.01
CA VAL A 174 -6.21 -3.14 4.50
C VAL A 174 -5.95 -3.75 5.88
N PHE A 175 -4.78 -4.34 6.07
CA PHE A 175 -4.48 -5.10 7.29
C PHE A 175 -3.70 -4.33 8.35
N ASN A 176 -3.19 -3.13 8.05
CA ASN A 176 -2.46 -2.33 9.02
C ASN A 176 -3.36 -1.84 10.16
N ALA A 177 -2.78 -1.70 11.34
CA ALA A 177 -3.48 -1.18 12.52
C ALA A 177 -3.88 0.30 12.38
N VAL A 178 -3.18 1.06 11.54
CA VAL A 178 -3.46 2.48 11.26
C VAL A 178 -3.39 2.71 9.75
N THR A 179 -4.51 3.10 9.15
CA THR A 179 -4.61 3.44 7.74
C THR A 179 -5.26 4.80 7.59
N LEU A 180 -4.53 5.73 7.00
CA LEU A 180 -5.00 7.08 6.77
C LEU A 180 -5.32 7.27 5.27
N PRO A 181 -6.30 8.11 4.90
CA PRO A 181 -6.76 8.26 3.53
C PRO A 181 -5.64 8.53 2.52
N TRP A 182 -4.69 9.39 2.90
CA TRP A 182 -3.56 9.76 2.02
C TRP A 182 -2.54 8.63 1.78
N TYR A 183 -2.63 7.51 2.51
CA TYR A 183 -1.78 6.34 2.22
C TYR A 183 -2.09 5.75 0.85
N TYR A 184 -3.34 5.81 0.42
CA TYR A 184 -3.78 5.34 -0.90
C TYR A 184 -3.17 6.10 -2.07
N ALA A 185 -2.59 7.30 -1.85
CA ALA A 185 -1.80 7.98 -2.86
C ALA A 185 -0.65 7.12 -3.41
N SER A 186 -0.09 6.21 -2.59
CA SER A 186 0.94 5.26 -3.03
C SER A 186 0.43 4.26 -4.08
N ILE A 187 -0.85 3.96 -4.08
CA ILE A 187 -1.50 3.08 -5.06
C ILE A 187 -1.87 3.88 -6.31
N PHE A 188 -2.51 5.03 -6.13
CA PHE A 188 -2.99 5.86 -7.23
C PHE A 188 -1.86 6.32 -8.16
N THR A 189 -0.69 6.67 -7.63
CA THR A 189 0.47 7.07 -8.44
C THR A 189 1.00 5.94 -9.34
N LEU A 190 0.75 4.68 -8.99
CA LEU A 190 1.18 3.51 -9.75
C LEU A 190 0.11 3.02 -10.73
N MET A 191 -1.15 3.45 -10.59
CA MET A 191 -2.25 3.00 -11.46
C MET A 191 -2.06 3.36 -12.93
N GLY A 192 -1.28 4.40 -13.24
CA GLY A 192 -0.95 4.78 -14.62
C GLY A 192 -0.09 3.76 -15.38
N THR A 193 0.59 2.85 -14.68
CA THR A 193 1.45 1.82 -15.27
C THR A 193 0.67 0.61 -15.79
N PHE A 194 -0.54 0.41 -15.29
CA PHE A 194 -1.48 -0.59 -15.78
C PHE A 194 -2.79 0.11 -16.14
N ARG A 195 -3.54 -0.45 -17.09
CA ARG A 195 -4.81 0.11 -17.53
C ARG A 195 -5.95 -0.46 -16.69
N PRO A 196 -6.30 0.15 -15.55
CA PRO A 196 -7.36 -0.35 -14.71
C PRO A 196 -8.70 -0.29 -15.45
N PRO A 197 -9.61 -1.23 -15.22
CA PRO A 197 -10.95 -1.17 -15.79
C PRO A 197 -11.71 0.06 -15.26
N LEU A 198 -12.59 0.61 -16.08
CA LEU A 198 -13.31 1.85 -15.75
C LEU A 198 -14.07 1.78 -14.41
N TRP A 199 -14.64 0.62 -14.10
CA TRP A 199 -15.35 0.43 -12.83
C TRP A 199 -14.42 0.63 -11.61
N LEU A 200 -13.16 0.16 -11.71
CA LEU A 200 -12.17 0.32 -10.64
C LEU A 200 -11.77 1.79 -10.46
N ILE A 201 -11.62 2.53 -11.57
CA ILE A 201 -11.34 3.97 -11.53
C ILE A 201 -12.52 4.71 -10.88
N LYS A 202 -13.75 4.40 -11.28
CA LYS A 202 -14.97 4.97 -10.69
C LYS A 202 -15.05 4.67 -9.19
N PHE A 203 -14.84 3.42 -8.79
CA PHE A 203 -14.85 3.01 -7.40
C PHE A 203 -13.78 3.75 -6.59
N ALA A 204 -12.53 3.76 -7.06
CA ALA A 204 -11.43 4.45 -6.38
C ALA A 204 -11.68 5.96 -6.25
N SER A 205 -12.21 6.60 -7.31
CA SER A 205 -12.59 8.02 -7.26
C SER A 205 -13.73 8.29 -6.27
N GLY A 206 -14.74 7.38 -6.21
CA GLY A 206 -15.83 7.47 -5.25
C GLY A 206 -15.37 7.35 -3.81
N VAL A 207 -14.49 6.37 -3.54
CA VAL A 207 -13.88 6.20 -2.22
C VAL A 207 -13.03 7.41 -1.84
N ALA A 208 -12.23 7.93 -2.77
CA ALA A 208 -11.42 9.13 -2.52
C ALA A 208 -12.27 10.35 -2.19
N LEU A 209 -13.38 10.55 -2.92
CA LEU A 209 -14.32 11.63 -2.66
C LEU A 209 -15.01 11.45 -1.30
N PHE A 210 -15.55 10.25 -1.01
CA PHE A 210 -16.15 9.93 0.27
C PHE A 210 -15.21 10.23 1.44
N ILE A 211 -13.96 9.76 1.36
CA ILE A 211 -12.96 10.00 2.39
C ILE A 211 -12.64 11.50 2.50
N GLY A 212 -12.47 12.19 1.37
CA GLY A 212 -12.13 13.61 1.35
C GLY A 212 -13.17 14.48 2.04
N VAL A 213 -14.45 14.14 1.95
CA VAL A 213 -15.54 14.90 2.60
C VAL A 213 -15.88 14.39 4.01
N SER A 214 -15.41 13.20 4.39
CA SER A 214 -15.64 12.62 5.72
C SER A 214 -14.68 13.14 6.80
N PHE A 215 -13.60 13.80 6.39
CA PHE A 215 -12.60 14.38 7.29
C PHE A 215 -12.61 15.91 7.19
N SER A 216 -12.55 16.57 8.34
CA SER A 216 -12.34 18.03 8.42
C SER A 216 -10.85 18.37 8.46
N GLY A 217 -10.52 19.65 8.21
CA GLY A 217 -9.13 20.13 8.16
C GLY A 217 -8.36 20.00 9.48
N ASP A 218 -9.06 19.90 10.61
CA ASP A 218 -8.51 19.66 11.95
C ASP A 218 -8.30 18.18 12.27
N GLY A 219 -8.60 17.27 11.30
CA GLY A 219 -8.43 15.83 11.46
C GLY A 219 -9.61 15.11 12.10
N ASN A 220 -10.67 15.81 12.50
CA ASN A 220 -11.90 15.19 12.94
C ASN A 220 -12.62 14.48 11.79
N HIS A 221 -13.44 13.49 12.09
CA HIS A 221 -14.20 12.73 11.09
C HIS A 221 -15.64 12.48 11.54
N GLN A 222 -16.54 12.27 10.56
CA GLN A 222 -17.97 12.01 10.75
C GLN A 222 -18.33 10.52 10.53
N LEU A 223 -17.35 9.62 10.54
CA LEU A 223 -17.55 8.21 10.18
C LEU A 223 -18.43 7.43 11.17
N TYR A 224 -18.62 7.94 12.39
CA TYR A 224 -19.57 7.36 13.37
C TYR A 224 -20.97 7.90 13.25
N ASN A 225 -21.23 8.90 12.40
CA ASN A 225 -22.56 9.43 12.13
C ASN A 225 -23.15 8.74 10.90
N TRP A 226 -24.01 7.76 11.11
CA TRP A 226 -24.62 6.96 10.04
C TRP A 226 -25.39 7.79 9.02
N PHE A 227 -26.11 8.83 9.43
CA PHE A 227 -26.79 9.72 8.50
C PHE A 227 -25.82 10.46 7.58
N TRP A 228 -24.71 10.93 8.15
CA TRP A 228 -23.64 11.56 7.39
C TRP A 228 -22.98 10.57 6.43
N VAL A 229 -22.65 9.36 6.88
CA VAL A 229 -22.01 8.32 6.05
C VAL A 229 -22.91 7.97 4.85
N ILE A 230 -24.20 7.74 5.09
CA ILE A 230 -25.15 7.44 4.00
C ILE A 230 -25.24 8.63 3.04
N GLY A 231 -25.40 9.85 3.56
CA GLY A 231 -25.43 11.07 2.74
C GLY A 231 -24.18 11.21 1.86
N MET A 232 -22.98 10.97 2.41
CA MET A 232 -21.74 11.08 1.66
C MET A 232 -21.56 9.97 0.63
N ILE A 233 -22.03 8.75 0.90
CA ILE A 233 -22.06 7.67 -0.11
C ILE A 233 -22.96 8.07 -1.29
N VAL A 234 -24.14 8.62 -1.01
CA VAL A 234 -25.08 9.08 -2.06
C VAL A 234 -24.46 10.21 -2.87
N VAL A 235 -23.88 11.21 -2.22
CA VAL A 235 -23.20 12.34 -2.90
C VAL A 235 -22.03 11.83 -3.76
N ALA A 236 -21.20 10.93 -3.21
CA ALA A 236 -20.07 10.36 -3.95
C ALA A 236 -20.57 9.57 -5.17
N TRP A 237 -21.64 8.80 -5.03
CA TRP A 237 -22.25 8.06 -6.13
C TRP A 237 -22.68 8.98 -7.28
N PHE A 238 -23.48 10.02 -6.99
CA PHE A 238 -23.95 10.96 -8.02
C PHE A 238 -22.79 11.75 -8.63
N ALA A 239 -21.83 12.21 -7.84
CA ALA A 239 -20.65 12.92 -8.35
C ALA A 239 -19.84 12.04 -9.31
N ILE A 240 -19.65 10.75 -9.00
CA ILE A 240 -18.94 9.82 -9.88
C ILE A 240 -19.71 9.56 -11.17
N GLN A 241 -21.04 9.40 -11.10
CA GLN A 241 -21.81 9.26 -12.33
C GLN A 241 -21.66 10.50 -13.22
N TRP A 242 -21.77 11.68 -12.64
CA TRP A 242 -21.65 12.94 -13.36
C TRP A 242 -20.24 13.15 -13.96
N ILE A 243 -19.16 12.89 -13.19
CA ILE A 243 -17.77 13.02 -13.65
C ILE A 243 -17.47 12.11 -14.85
N PHE A 244 -18.03 10.91 -14.84
CA PHE A 244 -17.76 9.88 -15.86
C PHE A 244 -18.85 9.74 -16.93
N GLU A 245 -19.84 10.61 -16.95
CA GLU A 245 -20.99 10.55 -17.87
C GLU A 245 -20.59 10.67 -19.34
N GLY A 246 -19.56 11.44 -19.64
CA GLY A 246 -19.04 11.64 -21.01
C GLY A 246 -17.95 10.65 -21.45
N VAL A 247 -17.57 9.68 -20.62
CA VAL A 247 -16.50 8.74 -20.97
C VAL A 247 -17.03 7.65 -21.89
N PRO A 248 -16.60 7.58 -23.16
CA PRO A 248 -17.09 6.57 -24.10
C PRO A 248 -16.82 5.16 -23.57
N LYS A 249 -17.85 4.31 -23.51
CA LYS A 249 -17.65 2.88 -23.29
C LYS A 249 -16.79 2.37 -24.47
N LYS A 250 -15.55 1.95 -24.20
CA LYS A 250 -14.71 1.31 -25.21
C LYS A 250 -15.52 0.20 -25.88
N ARG A 251 -15.80 0.33 -27.18
CA ARG A 251 -16.33 -0.78 -27.97
C ARG A 251 -15.43 -1.98 -27.74
N GLN A 252 -15.98 -3.08 -27.26
CA GLN A 252 -15.29 -4.36 -27.32
C GLN A 252 -14.93 -4.58 -28.80
N PRO A 253 -13.72 -5.05 -29.13
CA PRO A 253 -13.43 -5.45 -30.49
C PRO A 253 -14.48 -6.51 -30.85
N GLU A 254 -15.32 -6.20 -31.86
CA GLU A 254 -16.16 -7.21 -32.51
C GLU A 254 -15.19 -8.31 -32.94
N HIS A 255 -15.42 -9.51 -32.43
CA HIS A 255 -14.75 -10.69 -32.91
C HIS A 255 -15.08 -10.78 -34.39
N ALA A 256 -14.12 -10.36 -35.24
CA ALA A 256 -14.17 -10.67 -36.65
C ALA A 256 -14.10 -12.20 -36.77
N GLY A 257 -15.24 -12.78 -37.21
CA GLY A 257 -15.41 -14.18 -37.51
C GLY A 257 -14.57 -14.64 -38.69
#